data_6d858a11f901269fe9bfe4baa2f0e3db
#
_entry.id   6d858a11f901269fe9bfe4baa2f0e3db
#
_cell.length_a   1.000
_cell.length_b   1.000
_cell.length_c   1.000
_cell.angle_alpha   90.00
_cell.angle_beta   90.00
_cell.angle_gamma   90.00
#
_symmetry.space_group_name_H-M   'P 1'
#
loop_
_entity.id
_entity.type
_entity.pdbx_description
1 polymer ?
#
loop_
_entity_poly.entity_id
_entity_poly.type
_entity_poly.pdbx_seq_one_letter_code
_entity_poly.pdbx_strand_id
1 'polypeptide(L)'
;MEEIDQRFDQYFEAEENLSVGLSGTAKDPRVHACLFFIEPSGHTMKPLDVVTMKKLHKKVNLVPVIAKSDTLTEEELAQFKHAVLSELEAQEIDFFTPPTYLNDDEETKGEVSELISNIPFAVVGSTSLVVNKEGNAVLGREYPWGVIEVHNSEHNDFLKLRSLLISGHLEDLRDNTKKLYERYRSEKLLKLDVKQDDSIFSIPDPAVRQEEERRNHEERLAKMESEMRAVFQKKVTEKEAKLKSSEGELYSKHREIKEQLDRQRQELEQRKLQLQQQIQMEQERRARKNVVR
;
A
#
# COMPACT_ATOMS: atom_id res chain seq x y z
N MET A 1 21.57 25.27 -3.91
CA MET A 1 21.15 25.21 -5.32
C MET A 1 22.30 24.71 -6.20
N GLU A 2 23.42 25.34 -6.16
CA GLU A 2 24.63 24.95 -6.92
C GLU A 2 25.05 23.50 -6.67
N GLU A 3 24.99 23.04 -5.44
CA GLU A 3 25.29 21.65 -5.07
C GLU A 3 24.39 20.62 -5.77
N ILE A 4 23.08 20.93 -5.92
CA ILE A 4 22.13 20.03 -6.62
C ILE A 4 22.48 19.98 -8.10
N ASP A 5 22.78 21.14 -8.70
CA ASP A 5 23.17 21.25 -10.10
C ASP A 5 24.47 20.50 -10.36
N GLN A 6 25.50 20.67 -9.48
CA GLN A 6 26.74 19.92 -9.55
C GLN A 6 26.58 18.41 -9.48
N ARG A 7 25.66 17.93 -8.65
CA ARG A 7 25.36 16.51 -8.55
C ARG A 7 24.63 15.97 -9.79
N PHE A 8 23.78 16.78 -10.40
CA PHE A 8 23.20 16.45 -11.68
C PHE A 8 24.25 16.44 -12.80
N ASP A 9 25.20 17.38 -12.79
CA ASP A 9 26.31 17.38 -13.73
C ASP A 9 27.19 16.14 -13.59
N GLN A 10 27.55 15.78 -12.36
CA GLN A 10 28.32 14.55 -12.10
C GLN A 10 27.59 13.29 -12.59
N TYR A 11 26.29 13.25 -12.42
CA TYR A 11 25.50 12.11 -12.93
C TYR A 11 25.45 12.10 -14.47
N PHE A 12 25.31 13.28 -15.10
CA PHE A 12 25.34 13.45 -16.55
C PHE A 12 26.65 12.98 -17.16
N GLU A 13 27.80 13.41 -16.58
CA GLU A 13 29.14 12.97 -16.99
C GLU A 13 29.36 11.46 -16.79
N ALA A 14 28.82 10.91 -15.70
CA ALA A 14 28.85 9.46 -15.44
C ALA A 14 28.00 8.66 -16.47
N GLU A 15 26.89 9.21 -16.91
CA GLU A 15 26.01 8.60 -17.94
C GLU A 15 26.72 8.58 -19.31
N GLU A 16 27.42 9.66 -19.68
CA GLU A 16 28.25 9.72 -20.89
C GLU A 16 29.38 8.68 -20.86
N ASN A 17 30.05 8.55 -19.74
CA ASN A 17 31.12 7.57 -19.55
C ASN A 17 30.63 6.11 -19.55
N LEU A 18 29.41 5.84 -19.05
CA LEU A 18 28.77 4.52 -19.11
C LEU A 18 28.41 4.10 -20.53
N SER A 19 28.04 5.04 -21.39
CA SER A 19 27.80 4.79 -22.82
C SER A 19 29.09 4.37 -23.56
N VAL A 20 30.25 4.65 -23.02
CA VAL A 20 31.58 4.27 -23.54
C VAL A 20 32.09 2.93 -22.98
N GLY A 21 31.24 2.18 -22.21
CA GLY A 21 31.56 0.80 -21.81
C GLY A 21 32.33 0.63 -20.51
N LEU A 22 32.47 1.65 -19.69
CA LEU A 22 33.02 1.54 -18.34
C LEU A 22 31.90 1.12 -17.37
N SER A 23 31.65 -0.18 -17.31
CA SER A 23 30.78 -0.83 -16.32
C SER A 23 31.42 -0.74 -14.94
N GLY A 24 31.02 0.28 -14.19
CA GLY A 24 31.30 0.37 -12.77
C GLY A 24 29.97 0.64 -12.03
N THR A 25 29.80 0.06 -10.85
CA THR A 25 28.73 0.38 -9.90
C THR A 25 28.87 1.84 -9.44
N ALA A 26 28.58 2.78 -10.35
CA ALA A 26 28.63 4.20 -10.05
C ALA A 26 27.56 4.51 -9.00
N LYS A 27 28.00 4.99 -7.84
CA LYS A 27 27.11 5.45 -6.78
C LYS A 27 26.34 6.64 -7.32
N ASP A 28 24.99 6.58 -7.23
CA ASP A 28 24.12 7.68 -7.66
C ASP A 28 24.38 8.94 -6.79
N PRO A 29 24.90 10.04 -7.36
CA PRO A 29 25.21 11.25 -6.61
C PRO A 29 23.98 12.17 -6.45
N ARG A 30 22.86 11.89 -7.12
CA ARG A 30 21.71 12.78 -7.15
C ARG A 30 21.05 12.92 -5.79
N VAL A 31 20.42 14.06 -5.54
CA VAL A 31 19.65 14.32 -4.32
C VAL A 31 18.20 13.85 -4.54
N HIS A 32 17.78 12.84 -3.78
CA HIS A 32 16.45 12.26 -3.92
C HIS A 32 15.37 12.95 -3.07
N ALA A 33 15.75 13.56 -1.94
CA ALA A 33 14.84 14.32 -1.09
C ALA A 33 15.54 15.51 -0.46
N CYS A 34 14.81 16.60 -0.29
CA CYS A 34 15.23 17.78 0.44
C CYS A 34 14.25 18.05 1.57
N LEU A 35 14.67 17.78 2.81
CA LEU A 35 13.89 18.14 3.99
C LEU A 35 14.07 19.62 4.27
N PHE A 36 13.03 20.40 4.06
CA PHE A 36 13.03 21.83 4.34
C PHE A 36 12.45 22.10 5.72
N PHE A 37 13.31 22.48 6.66
CA PHE A 37 12.91 22.75 8.03
C PHE A 37 12.37 24.17 8.17
N ILE A 38 11.09 24.27 8.55
CA ILE A 38 10.36 25.49 8.81
C ILE A 38 10.42 25.79 10.30
N GLU A 39 10.74 27.03 10.66
CA GLU A 39 10.73 27.45 12.05
C GLU A 39 9.30 27.56 12.59
N PRO A 40 9.03 27.05 13.80
CA PRO A 40 7.69 27.05 14.41
C PRO A 40 7.34 28.45 14.94
N SER A 41 7.01 29.38 14.02
CA SER A 41 6.62 30.75 14.38
C SER A 41 5.20 30.85 14.92
N GLY A 42 4.37 29.85 14.62
CA GLY A 42 2.95 29.82 14.99
C GLY A 42 2.03 30.67 14.09
N HIS A 43 2.56 31.42 13.14
CA HIS A 43 1.78 32.31 12.30
C HIS A 43 1.90 32.02 10.80
N THR A 44 2.99 32.48 10.18
CA THR A 44 3.25 32.34 8.74
C THR A 44 4.69 31.95 8.48
N MET A 45 4.98 31.48 7.28
CA MET A 45 6.36 31.22 6.84
C MET A 45 7.13 32.52 6.65
N LYS A 46 8.45 32.45 6.85
CA LYS A 46 9.32 33.59 6.57
C LYS A 46 9.41 33.81 5.05
N PRO A 47 9.40 35.08 4.56
CA PRO A 47 9.52 35.36 3.12
C PRO A 47 10.78 34.72 2.48
N LEU A 48 11.86 34.59 3.26
CA LEU A 48 13.09 33.94 2.82
C LEU A 48 12.87 32.44 2.53
N ASP A 49 12.10 31.77 3.38
CA ASP A 49 11.78 30.34 3.23
C ASP A 49 10.95 30.12 1.97
N VAL A 50 9.94 30.95 1.76
CA VAL A 50 9.10 30.93 0.55
C VAL A 50 9.92 31.08 -0.72
N VAL A 51 10.82 32.10 -0.78
CA VAL A 51 11.69 32.32 -1.93
C VAL A 51 12.63 31.15 -2.16
N THR A 52 13.13 30.54 -1.08
CA THR A 52 14.05 29.39 -1.17
C THR A 52 13.32 28.14 -1.67
N MET A 53 12.17 27.83 -1.09
CA MET A 53 11.35 26.70 -1.50
C MET A 53 10.90 26.83 -2.96
N LYS A 54 10.52 28.03 -3.40
CA LYS A 54 10.13 28.34 -4.78
C LYS A 54 11.23 28.08 -5.81
N LYS A 55 12.50 28.09 -5.40
CA LYS A 55 13.63 27.75 -6.24
C LYS A 55 14.00 26.26 -6.16
N LEU A 56 13.73 25.62 -5.02
CA LEU A 56 14.12 24.23 -4.77
C LEU A 56 13.13 23.23 -5.37
N HIS A 57 11.82 23.50 -5.29
CA HIS A 57 10.79 22.53 -5.70
C HIS A 57 10.92 22.08 -7.17
N LYS A 58 11.51 22.91 -8.03
CA LYS A 58 11.73 22.58 -9.45
C LYS A 58 12.90 21.63 -9.69
N LYS A 59 13.78 21.45 -8.69
CA LYS A 59 15.03 20.70 -8.84
C LYS A 59 15.13 19.46 -7.98
N VAL A 60 14.35 19.38 -6.91
CA VAL A 60 14.44 18.28 -5.94
C VAL A 60 13.08 18.03 -5.31
N ASN A 61 12.86 16.79 -4.85
CA ASN A 61 11.66 16.44 -4.08
C ASN A 61 11.69 17.19 -2.75
N LEU A 62 10.83 18.18 -2.62
CA LEU A 62 10.75 19.04 -1.45
C LEU A 62 9.80 18.41 -0.43
N VAL A 63 10.27 18.22 0.79
CA VAL A 63 9.47 17.71 1.90
C VAL A 63 9.46 18.78 3.00
N PRO A 64 8.35 19.49 3.22
CA PRO A 64 8.27 20.52 4.26
C PRO A 64 8.14 19.85 5.65
N VAL A 65 8.96 20.32 6.59
CA VAL A 65 9.05 19.80 7.95
C VAL A 65 9.04 20.95 8.95
N ILE A 66 8.12 20.93 9.90
CA ILE A 66 8.09 21.90 11.02
C ILE A 66 9.06 21.39 12.09
N ALA A 67 10.10 22.17 12.34
CA ALA A 67 11.09 21.85 13.36
C ALA A 67 10.59 22.21 14.76
N LYS A 68 11.06 21.47 15.77
CA LYS A 68 10.80 21.80 17.20
C LYS A 68 9.31 21.99 17.47
N SER A 69 8.48 21.07 17.00
CA SER A 69 7.02 21.14 17.16
C SER A 69 6.57 21.17 18.62
N ASP A 70 7.43 20.79 19.53
CA ASP A 70 7.26 20.83 20.98
C ASP A 70 7.14 22.26 21.57
N THR A 71 7.38 23.29 20.76
CA THR A 71 7.22 24.70 21.16
C THR A 71 5.83 25.24 20.93
N LEU A 72 4.97 24.51 20.20
CA LEU A 72 3.60 24.88 19.89
C LEU A 72 2.63 23.96 20.62
N THR A 73 1.48 24.45 20.97
CA THR A 73 0.34 23.63 21.41
C THR A 73 -0.27 22.88 20.22
N GLU A 74 -1.07 21.87 20.48
CA GLU A 74 -1.73 21.09 19.41
C GLU A 74 -2.61 21.95 18.50
N GLU A 75 -3.35 22.92 19.12
CA GLU A 75 -4.21 23.85 18.37
C GLU A 75 -3.39 24.81 17.50
N GLU A 76 -2.32 25.38 18.07
CA GLU A 76 -1.40 26.27 17.35
C GLU A 76 -0.68 25.51 16.21
N LEU A 77 -0.29 24.27 16.47
CA LEU A 77 0.34 23.43 15.45
C LEU A 77 -0.59 23.13 14.29
N ALA A 78 -1.85 22.79 14.57
CA ALA A 78 -2.86 22.55 13.53
C ALA A 78 -3.12 23.80 12.68
N GLN A 79 -3.26 24.97 13.32
CA GLN A 79 -3.41 26.25 12.64
C GLN A 79 -2.18 26.59 11.81
N PHE A 80 -0.99 26.35 12.34
CA PHE A 80 0.26 26.62 11.63
C PHE A 80 0.45 25.69 10.42
N LYS A 81 0.16 24.40 10.55
CA LYS A 81 0.15 23.45 9.42
C LYS A 81 -0.75 23.94 8.29
N HIS A 82 -1.98 24.36 8.63
CA HIS A 82 -2.93 24.89 7.65
C HIS A 82 -2.42 26.19 7.00
N ALA A 83 -1.85 27.10 7.78
CA ALA A 83 -1.28 28.34 7.24
C ALA A 83 -0.12 28.07 6.28
N VAL A 84 0.78 27.14 6.61
CA VAL A 84 1.89 26.73 5.76
C VAL A 84 1.38 26.14 4.44
N LEU A 85 0.40 25.23 4.47
CA LEU A 85 -0.17 24.64 3.26
C LEU A 85 -0.83 25.70 2.37
N SER A 86 -1.63 26.60 2.95
CA SER A 86 -2.26 27.71 2.21
C SER A 86 -1.23 28.63 1.56
N GLU A 87 -0.10 28.88 2.23
CA GLU A 87 0.99 29.69 1.69
C GLU A 87 1.70 28.97 0.52
N LEU A 88 1.97 27.64 0.66
CA LEU A 88 2.57 26.82 -0.39
C LEU A 88 1.69 26.81 -1.65
N GLU A 89 0.38 26.63 -1.48
CA GLU A 89 -0.58 26.65 -2.59
C GLU A 89 -0.65 28.04 -3.24
N ALA A 90 -0.74 29.12 -2.45
CA ALA A 90 -0.80 30.49 -2.95
C ALA A 90 0.45 30.88 -3.76
N GLN A 91 1.60 30.29 -3.44
CA GLN A 91 2.89 30.56 -4.09
C GLN A 91 3.22 29.56 -5.20
N GLU A 92 2.33 28.60 -5.49
CA GLU A 92 2.54 27.53 -6.50
C GLU A 92 3.84 26.75 -6.23
N ILE A 93 4.05 26.36 -4.97
CA ILE A 93 5.23 25.57 -4.56
C ILE A 93 4.79 24.11 -4.44
N ASP A 94 5.28 23.28 -5.36
CA ASP A 94 5.04 21.83 -5.31
C ASP A 94 5.92 21.19 -4.24
N PHE A 95 5.33 20.29 -3.47
CA PHE A 95 6.04 19.44 -2.53
C PHE A 95 5.77 17.97 -2.86
N PHE A 96 6.63 17.09 -2.38
CA PHE A 96 6.49 15.67 -2.65
C PHE A 96 5.26 15.11 -1.93
N THR A 97 4.35 14.55 -2.72
CA THR A 97 3.21 13.76 -2.25
C THR A 97 3.35 12.34 -2.76
N PRO A 98 3.23 11.32 -1.89
CA PRO A 98 3.29 9.93 -2.31
C PRO A 98 2.19 9.64 -3.35
N PRO A 99 2.51 8.97 -4.46
CA PRO A 99 1.51 8.58 -5.43
C PRO A 99 0.62 7.45 -4.89
N THR A 100 -0.64 7.44 -5.28
CA THR A 100 -1.56 6.33 -5.07
C THR A 100 -1.66 5.54 -6.37
N TYR A 101 -1.49 4.21 -6.29
CA TYR A 101 -1.59 3.34 -7.45
C TYR A 101 -2.97 2.68 -7.51
N LEU A 102 -3.42 2.37 -8.72
CA LEU A 102 -4.73 1.73 -8.95
C LEU A 102 -4.86 0.36 -8.29
N ASN A 103 -3.74 -0.35 -8.17
CA ASN A 103 -3.68 -1.71 -7.62
C ASN A 103 -3.40 -1.75 -6.12
N ASP A 104 -3.29 -0.59 -5.46
CA ASP A 104 -3.07 -0.55 -4.02
C ASP A 104 -4.30 -1.06 -3.27
N ASP A 105 -4.05 -1.84 -2.22
CA ASP A 105 -5.08 -2.26 -1.29
C ASP A 105 -5.67 -1.06 -0.55
N GLU A 106 -6.90 -1.20 -0.04
CA GLU A 106 -7.56 -0.11 0.69
C GLU A 106 -6.78 0.30 1.95
N GLU A 107 -6.07 -0.64 2.58
CA GLU A 107 -5.20 -0.38 3.73
C GLU A 107 -4.04 0.53 3.33
N THR A 108 -3.31 0.20 2.27
CA THR A 108 -2.21 1.02 1.73
C THR A 108 -2.69 2.41 1.30
N LYS A 109 -3.86 2.51 0.66
CA LYS A 109 -4.47 3.81 0.31
C LYS A 109 -4.79 4.64 1.55
N GLY A 110 -5.25 3.99 2.62
CA GLY A 110 -5.50 4.61 3.92
C GLY A 110 -4.21 5.17 4.52
N GLU A 111 -3.14 4.39 4.55
CA GLU A 111 -1.82 4.82 5.04
C GLU A 111 -1.25 6.00 4.25
N VAL A 112 -1.32 5.95 2.91
CA VAL A 112 -0.89 7.06 2.05
C VAL A 112 -1.72 8.31 2.30
N SER A 113 -3.04 8.19 2.44
CA SER A 113 -3.91 9.32 2.75
C SER A 113 -3.59 9.92 4.12
N GLU A 114 -3.28 9.09 5.12
CA GLU A 114 -2.84 9.55 6.43
C GLU A 114 -1.49 10.28 6.34
N LEU A 115 -0.52 9.77 5.59
CA LEU A 115 0.77 10.43 5.38
C LEU A 115 0.58 11.81 4.72
N ILE A 116 -0.24 11.90 3.69
CA ILE A 116 -0.52 13.17 2.99
C ILE A 116 -1.18 14.18 3.94
N SER A 117 -2.12 13.75 4.77
CA SER A 117 -2.81 14.63 5.71
C SER A 117 -1.90 15.20 6.81
N ASN A 118 -0.78 14.54 7.09
CA ASN A 118 0.19 14.98 8.08
C ASN A 118 1.25 15.95 7.54
N ILE A 119 1.28 16.19 6.22
CA ILE A 119 2.19 17.19 5.62
C ILE A 119 1.67 18.59 5.95
N PRO A 120 2.54 19.55 6.38
CA PRO A 120 3.96 19.41 6.75
C PRO A 120 4.15 18.61 8.04
N PHE A 121 5.20 17.75 8.06
CA PHE A 121 5.48 16.91 9.22
C PHE A 121 6.02 17.73 10.39
N ALA A 122 5.39 17.62 11.53
CA ALA A 122 5.82 18.26 12.75
C ALA A 122 6.75 17.34 13.54
N VAL A 123 8.02 17.70 13.67
CA VAL A 123 9.03 16.82 14.26
C VAL A 123 9.73 17.40 15.47
N VAL A 124 10.10 16.50 16.36
CA VAL A 124 10.99 16.77 17.49
C VAL A 124 12.20 15.86 17.36
N GLY A 125 13.40 16.45 17.45
CA GLY A 125 14.65 15.70 17.43
C GLY A 125 15.38 15.84 18.76
N SER A 126 15.95 14.75 19.26
CA SER A 126 16.85 14.75 20.43
C SER A 126 17.88 13.63 20.30
N THR A 127 19.06 13.88 20.84
CA THR A 127 20.11 12.89 21.02
C THR A 127 20.24 12.47 22.49
N SER A 128 19.50 13.11 23.39
CA SER A 128 19.54 12.88 24.83
C SER A 128 18.62 11.72 25.21
N LEU A 129 19.07 10.85 26.11
CA LEU A 129 18.23 9.84 26.74
C LEU A 129 17.56 10.48 27.97
N VAL A 130 16.27 10.36 28.04
CA VAL A 130 15.42 10.79 29.15
C VAL A 130 14.60 9.62 29.68
N VAL A 131 14.22 9.66 30.94
CA VAL A 131 13.39 8.61 31.53
C VAL A 131 11.92 9.00 31.35
N ASN A 132 11.15 8.16 30.68
CA ASN A 132 9.73 8.38 30.51
C ASN A 132 8.93 8.05 31.80
N LYS A 133 7.61 8.29 31.76
CA LYS A 133 6.73 8.01 32.91
C LYS A 133 6.71 6.51 33.32
N GLU A 134 7.09 5.63 32.42
CA GLU A 134 7.15 4.18 32.64
C GLU A 134 8.50 3.70 33.20
N GLY A 135 9.48 4.61 33.34
CA GLY A 135 10.82 4.28 33.82
C GLY A 135 11.79 3.81 32.75
N ASN A 136 11.41 3.87 31.46
CA ASN A 136 12.25 3.47 30.35
C ASN A 136 13.13 4.64 29.88
N ALA A 137 14.38 4.34 29.51
CA ALA A 137 15.28 5.32 28.89
C ALA A 137 14.95 5.43 27.40
N VAL A 138 14.42 6.57 26.98
CA VAL A 138 14.00 6.87 25.62
C VAL A 138 14.69 8.11 25.08
N LEU A 139 14.84 8.22 23.75
CA LEU A 139 15.28 9.46 23.14
C LEU A 139 14.17 10.50 23.23
N GLY A 140 14.47 11.63 23.87
CA GLY A 140 13.44 12.64 24.09
C GLY A 140 14.00 13.94 24.64
N ARG A 141 13.09 14.84 24.99
CA ARG A 141 13.35 16.10 25.67
C ARG A 141 12.55 16.16 26.97
N GLU A 142 13.21 16.55 28.02
CA GLU A 142 12.58 16.74 29.33
C GLU A 142 12.25 18.23 29.53
N TYR A 143 11.02 18.48 29.95
CA TYR A 143 10.49 19.78 30.27
C TYR A 143 9.88 19.78 31.65
N PRO A 144 9.71 20.96 32.32
CA PRO A 144 9.07 21.04 33.61
C PRO A 144 7.65 20.46 33.67
N TRP A 145 6.99 20.40 32.52
CA TRP A 145 5.61 19.92 32.37
C TRP A 145 5.51 18.47 31.86
N GLY A 146 6.61 17.87 31.40
CA GLY A 146 6.59 16.50 30.90
C GLY A 146 7.78 16.14 30.03
N VAL A 147 7.75 14.91 29.52
CA VAL A 147 8.77 14.36 28.62
C VAL A 147 8.16 14.20 27.23
N ILE A 148 8.84 14.72 26.21
CA ILE A 148 8.51 14.52 24.79
C ILE A 148 9.43 13.44 24.23
N GLU A 149 8.86 12.36 23.76
CA GLU A 149 9.56 11.22 23.16
C GLU A 149 9.64 11.38 21.64
N VAL A 150 10.82 11.15 21.05
CA VAL A 150 11.06 11.28 19.60
C VAL A 150 10.31 10.18 18.80
N HIS A 151 10.28 8.97 19.35
CA HIS A 151 9.67 7.81 18.68
C HIS A 151 8.21 7.56 19.08
N ASN A 152 7.55 8.52 19.71
CA ASN A 152 6.14 8.41 20.03
C ASN A 152 5.31 9.16 18.97
N SER A 153 4.43 8.44 18.28
CA SER A 153 3.56 9.00 17.23
C SER A 153 2.50 9.98 17.77
N GLU A 154 2.20 9.94 19.06
CA GLU A 154 1.29 10.90 19.70
C GLU A 154 1.97 12.25 19.97
N HIS A 155 3.30 12.26 20.11
CA HIS A 155 4.05 13.46 20.42
C HIS A 155 4.54 14.22 19.18
N ASN A 156 4.75 13.54 18.06
CA ASN A 156 5.25 14.14 16.81
C ASN A 156 5.14 13.20 15.60
N ASP A 157 5.38 13.74 14.40
CA ASP A 157 5.27 13.01 13.13
C ASP A 157 6.59 12.38 12.66
N PHE A 158 7.61 12.23 13.52
CA PHE A 158 8.94 11.73 13.13
C PHE A 158 8.90 10.33 12.53
N LEU A 159 8.10 9.42 13.11
CA LEU A 159 7.98 8.06 12.57
C LEU A 159 7.32 8.04 11.19
N LYS A 160 6.32 8.90 10.96
CA LYS A 160 5.65 9.05 9.67
C LYS A 160 6.61 9.60 8.61
N LEU A 161 7.38 10.64 8.95
CA LEU A 161 8.43 11.19 8.08
C LEU A 161 9.49 10.13 7.75
N ARG A 162 9.93 9.35 8.72
CA ARG A 162 10.88 8.26 8.51
C ARG A 162 10.31 7.18 7.58
N SER A 163 9.05 6.83 7.76
CA SER A 163 8.37 5.86 6.88
C SER A 163 8.31 6.37 5.45
N LEU A 164 7.93 7.62 5.23
CA LEU A 164 7.92 8.25 3.91
C LEU A 164 9.29 8.15 3.21
N LEU A 165 10.37 8.44 3.94
CA LEU A 165 11.70 8.57 3.34
C LEU A 165 12.41 7.24 3.11
N ILE A 166 12.17 6.24 3.96
CA ILE A 166 13.00 5.02 4.00
C ILE A 166 12.19 3.78 3.69
N SER A 167 11.05 3.58 4.36
CA SER A 167 10.34 2.30 4.32
C SER A 167 9.31 2.21 3.20
N GLY A 168 8.53 3.28 2.98
CA GLY A 168 7.36 3.23 2.09
C GLY A 168 7.64 3.75 0.68
N HIS A 169 8.19 4.97 0.57
CA HIS A 169 8.18 5.72 -0.69
C HIS A 169 9.58 6.10 -1.22
N LEU A 170 10.60 5.31 -0.88
CA LEU A 170 11.96 5.52 -1.37
C LEU A 170 12.06 5.42 -2.89
N GLU A 171 11.41 4.43 -3.49
CA GLU A 171 11.41 4.26 -4.95
C GLU A 171 10.65 5.37 -5.65
N ASP A 172 9.53 5.84 -5.09
CA ASP A 172 8.76 6.97 -5.62
C ASP A 172 9.59 8.26 -5.64
N LEU A 173 10.38 8.49 -4.58
CA LEU A 173 11.32 9.62 -4.51
C LEU A 173 12.42 9.51 -5.59
N ARG A 174 12.92 8.30 -5.84
CA ARG A 174 13.93 8.06 -6.89
C ARG A 174 13.34 8.26 -8.28
N ASP A 175 12.14 7.75 -8.53
CA ASP A 175 11.46 7.87 -9.81
C ASP A 175 11.11 9.34 -10.12
N ASN A 176 10.66 10.09 -9.12
CA ASN A 176 10.45 11.52 -9.31
C ASN A 176 11.77 12.28 -9.54
N THR A 177 12.87 11.87 -8.88
CA THR A 177 14.19 12.42 -9.15
C THR A 177 14.64 12.16 -10.58
N LYS A 178 14.31 11.01 -11.18
CA LYS A 178 14.60 10.74 -12.60
C LYS A 178 13.88 11.74 -13.50
N LYS A 179 12.59 12.01 -13.25
CA LYS A 179 11.80 13.00 -14.01
C LYS A 179 12.40 14.41 -13.90
N LEU A 180 12.81 14.81 -12.69
CA LEU A 180 13.48 16.10 -12.48
C LEU A 180 14.84 16.19 -13.20
N TYR A 181 15.61 15.10 -13.19
CA TYR A 181 16.87 15.00 -13.90
C TYR A 181 16.69 15.06 -15.43
N GLU A 182 15.71 14.37 -15.98
CA GLU A 182 15.41 14.41 -17.42
C GLU A 182 15.06 15.81 -17.89
N ARG A 183 14.33 16.57 -17.08
CA ARG A 183 14.06 17.98 -17.36
C ARG A 183 15.37 18.79 -17.36
N TYR A 184 16.20 18.60 -16.34
CA TYR A 184 17.52 19.25 -16.27
C TYR A 184 18.40 18.90 -17.47
N ARG A 185 18.45 17.61 -17.83
CA ARG A 185 19.20 17.09 -18.99
C ARG A 185 18.75 17.74 -20.28
N SER A 186 17.45 17.83 -20.51
CA SER A 186 16.87 18.47 -21.71
C SER A 186 17.26 19.95 -21.78
N GLU A 187 17.14 20.68 -20.67
CA GLU A 187 17.54 22.08 -20.61
C GLU A 187 19.05 22.29 -20.86
N LYS A 188 19.89 21.37 -20.36
CA LYS A 188 21.36 21.42 -20.55
C LYS A 188 21.72 21.15 -21.99
N LEU A 189 21.12 20.14 -22.62
CA LEU A 189 21.37 19.83 -24.03
C LEU A 189 20.93 20.96 -24.96
N LEU A 190 19.81 21.62 -24.67
CA LEU A 190 19.37 22.79 -25.41
C LEU A 190 20.39 23.97 -25.28
N LYS A 191 21.01 24.17 -24.11
CA LYS A 191 22.00 25.22 -23.88
C LYS A 191 23.33 24.92 -24.57
N LEU A 192 23.66 23.64 -24.76
CA LEU A 192 24.89 23.22 -25.44
C LEU A 192 24.82 23.33 -26.98
N ASP A 193 23.70 23.85 -27.52
CA ASP A 193 23.49 24.11 -28.95
C ASP A 193 23.84 22.87 -29.83
N VAL A 194 23.54 21.69 -29.29
CA VAL A 194 23.64 20.46 -30.07
C VAL A 194 22.62 20.60 -31.18
N LYS A 195 23.07 20.79 -32.41
CA LYS A 195 22.18 20.80 -33.61
C LYS A 195 21.46 19.46 -33.67
N GLN A 196 20.29 19.45 -33.10
CA GLN A 196 19.43 18.31 -33.19
C GLN A 196 18.81 18.28 -34.61
N ASP A 197 18.96 17.16 -35.27
CA ASP A 197 18.20 16.94 -36.51
C ASP A 197 16.71 17.11 -36.20
N ASP A 198 16.02 17.91 -37.00
CA ASP A 198 14.58 18.21 -36.83
C ASP A 198 13.70 16.96 -36.76
N SER A 199 14.21 15.80 -37.20
CA SER A 199 13.55 14.50 -37.11
C SER A 199 13.43 13.95 -35.68
N ILE A 200 14.26 14.43 -34.73
CA ILE A 200 14.27 13.96 -33.33
C ILE A 200 13.29 14.76 -32.48
N PHE A 201 12.97 16.00 -32.85
CA PHE A 201 12.00 16.86 -32.15
C PHE A 201 10.52 16.46 -32.33
N SER A 202 10.23 15.57 -33.26
CA SER A 202 8.87 14.98 -33.36
C SER A 202 8.63 13.87 -32.32
N ILE A 203 9.64 13.52 -31.52
CA ILE A 203 9.51 12.54 -30.43
C ILE A 203 9.01 13.31 -29.21
N PRO A 204 7.86 12.98 -28.64
CA PRO A 204 7.32 13.62 -27.44
C PRO A 204 8.36 13.49 -26.31
N ASP A 205 8.36 14.49 -25.44
CA ASP A 205 9.24 14.61 -24.26
C ASP A 205 9.46 13.20 -23.64
N PRO A 206 10.72 12.77 -23.41
CA PRO A 206 11.01 11.46 -22.82
C PRO A 206 10.20 11.18 -21.53
N ALA A 207 9.91 12.21 -20.75
CA ALA A 207 9.09 12.10 -19.55
C ALA A 207 7.62 11.74 -19.91
N VAL A 208 7.04 12.36 -20.93
CA VAL A 208 5.69 12.06 -21.42
C VAL A 208 5.62 10.65 -21.98
N ARG A 209 6.64 10.24 -22.73
CA ARG A 209 6.72 8.90 -23.30
C ARG A 209 6.84 7.81 -22.22
N GLN A 210 7.65 8.06 -21.20
CA GLN A 210 7.81 7.14 -20.06
C GLN A 210 6.51 7.05 -19.25
N GLU A 211 5.78 8.15 -19.11
CA GLU A 211 4.48 8.18 -18.44
C GLU A 211 3.39 7.48 -19.26
N GLU A 212 3.41 7.60 -20.59
CA GLU A 212 2.54 6.83 -21.48
C GLU A 212 2.89 5.34 -21.46
N GLU A 213 4.16 4.97 -21.51
CA GLU A 213 4.61 3.58 -21.39
C GLU A 213 4.19 2.96 -20.07
N ARG A 214 4.33 3.71 -18.96
CA ARG A 214 3.90 3.30 -17.62
C ARG A 214 2.39 3.12 -17.56
N ARG A 215 1.62 4.08 -18.08
CA ARG A 215 0.16 3.98 -18.15
C ARG A 215 -0.29 2.79 -19.00
N ASN A 216 0.34 2.58 -20.15
CA ASN A 216 0.07 1.44 -21.01
C ASN A 216 0.41 0.10 -20.34
N HIS A 217 1.47 0.07 -19.52
CA HIS A 217 1.84 -1.11 -18.74
C HIS A 217 0.83 -1.38 -17.62
N GLU A 218 0.39 -0.35 -16.90
CA GLU A 218 -0.65 -0.44 -15.87
C GLU A 218 -1.99 -0.90 -16.47
N GLU A 219 -2.39 -0.37 -17.61
CA GLU A 219 -3.60 -0.80 -18.33
C GLU A 219 -3.51 -2.28 -18.75
N ARG A 220 -2.34 -2.73 -19.21
CA ARG A 220 -2.11 -4.16 -19.55
C ARG A 220 -2.18 -5.05 -18.31
N LEU A 221 -1.59 -4.64 -17.20
CA LEU A 221 -1.66 -5.37 -15.94
C LEU A 221 -3.10 -5.46 -15.42
N ALA A 222 -3.82 -4.34 -15.39
CA ALA A 222 -5.22 -4.30 -14.98
C ALA A 222 -6.11 -5.19 -15.86
N LYS A 223 -5.85 -5.21 -17.18
CA LYS A 223 -6.57 -6.08 -18.12
C LYS A 223 -6.25 -7.55 -17.87
N MET A 224 -4.98 -7.89 -17.66
CA MET A 224 -4.55 -9.26 -17.35
C MET A 224 -5.13 -9.75 -16.02
N GLU A 225 -5.17 -8.88 -15.01
CA GLU A 225 -5.78 -9.18 -13.71
C GLU A 225 -7.30 -9.43 -13.84
N SER A 226 -8.01 -8.58 -14.61
CA SER A 226 -9.44 -8.75 -14.86
C SER A 226 -9.74 -10.05 -15.60
N GLU A 227 -8.92 -10.42 -16.60
CA GLU A 227 -9.01 -11.69 -17.32
C GLU A 227 -8.74 -12.88 -16.41
N MET A 228 -7.71 -12.81 -15.57
CA MET A 228 -7.39 -13.86 -14.59
C MET A 228 -8.51 -14.04 -13.57
N ARG A 229 -9.09 -12.92 -13.08
CA ARG A 229 -10.23 -12.92 -12.16
C ARG A 229 -11.46 -13.55 -12.79
N ALA A 230 -11.75 -13.24 -14.06
CA ALA A 230 -12.83 -13.85 -14.83
C ALA A 230 -12.63 -15.37 -15.04
N VAL A 231 -11.42 -15.81 -15.38
CA VAL A 231 -11.08 -17.24 -15.52
C VAL A 231 -11.20 -17.95 -14.18
N PHE A 232 -10.75 -17.34 -13.10
CA PHE A 232 -10.87 -17.91 -11.75
C PHE A 232 -12.34 -18.06 -11.35
N GLN A 233 -13.16 -17.03 -11.56
CA GLN A 233 -14.59 -17.04 -11.28
C GLN A 233 -15.31 -18.14 -12.09
N LYS A 234 -14.95 -18.29 -13.38
CA LYS A 234 -15.48 -19.35 -14.23
C LYS A 234 -15.10 -20.75 -13.70
N LYS A 235 -13.85 -20.95 -13.26
CA LYS A 235 -13.41 -22.22 -12.67
C LYS A 235 -14.10 -22.53 -11.34
N VAL A 236 -14.37 -21.51 -10.53
CA VAL A 236 -15.12 -21.66 -9.28
C VAL A 236 -16.55 -22.09 -9.56
N THR A 237 -17.26 -21.39 -10.46
CA THR A 237 -18.64 -21.74 -10.84
C THR A 237 -18.74 -23.13 -11.49
N GLU A 238 -17.76 -23.55 -12.30
CA GLU A 238 -17.70 -24.91 -12.84
C GLU A 238 -17.51 -25.97 -11.75
N LYS A 239 -16.67 -25.70 -10.76
CA LYS A 239 -16.48 -26.63 -9.63
C LYS A 239 -17.71 -26.67 -8.72
N GLU A 240 -18.34 -25.55 -8.46
CA GLU A 240 -19.60 -25.49 -7.70
C GLU A 240 -20.73 -26.26 -8.39
N ALA A 241 -20.86 -26.09 -9.71
CA ALA A 241 -21.84 -26.85 -10.49
C ALA A 241 -21.56 -28.36 -10.44
N LYS A 242 -20.31 -28.81 -10.54
CA LYS A 242 -19.93 -30.22 -10.41
C LYS A 242 -20.21 -30.77 -9.00
N LEU A 243 -19.89 -29.98 -7.96
CA LEU A 243 -20.20 -30.35 -6.58
C LEU A 243 -21.72 -30.51 -6.38
N LYS A 244 -22.51 -29.56 -6.84
CA LYS A 244 -23.97 -29.60 -6.76
C LYS A 244 -24.57 -30.79 -7.52
N SER A 245 -24.00 -31.14 -8.68
CA SER A 245 -24.39 -32.33 -9.43
C SER A 245 -24.07 -33.61 -8.65
N SER A 246 -22.86 -33.72 -8.10
CA SER A 246 -22.45 -34.90 -7.32
C SER A 246 -23.23 -35.05 -6.00
N GLU A 247 -23.59 -33.93 -5.40
CA GLU A 247 -24.47 -33.87 -4.23
C GLU A 247 -25.86 -34.36 -4.55
N GLY A 248 -26.43 -33.96 -5.70
CA GLY A 248 -27.70 -34.45 -6.20
C GLY A 248 -27.71 -35.94 -6.47
N GLU A 249 -26.63 -36.48 -7.06
CA GLU A 249 -26.48 -37.92 -7.26
C GLU A 249 -26.38 -38.72 -5.95
N LEU A 250 -25.67 -38.17 -4.97
CA LEU A 250 -25.55 -38.76 -3.64
C LEU A 250 -26.90 -38.78 -2.92
N TYR A 251 -27.67 -37.69 -3.00
CA TYR A 251 -28.99 -37.62 -2.42
C TYR A 251 -29.97 -38.62 -3.07
N SER A 252 -29.92 -38.77 -4.41
CA SER A 252 -30.75 -39.75 -5.10
C SER A 252 -30.41 -41.18 -4.69
N LYS A 253 -29.12 -41.54 -4.63
CA LYS A 253 -28.64 -42.86 -4.16
C LYS A 253 -29.04 -43.12 -2.69
N HIS A 254 -28.89 -42.13 -1.84
CA HIS A 254 -29.28 -42.25 -0.44
C HIS A 254 -30.79 -42.48 -0.29
N ARG A 255 -31.61 -41.81 -1.11
CA ARG A 255 -33.06 -42.01 -1.15
C ARG A 255 -33.43 -43.42 -1.62
N GLU A 256 -32.79 -43.91 -2.69
CA GLU A 256 -33.00 -45.28 -3.19
C GLU A 256 -32.67 -46.35 -2.14
N ILE A 257 -31.50 -46.19 -1.48
CA ILE A 257 -31.08 -47.09 -0.40
C ILE A 257 -32.08 -47.04 0.77
N LYS A 258 -32.56 -45.88 1.14
CA LYS A 258 -33.53 -45.71 2.19
C LYS A 258 -34.86 -46.41 1.84
N GLU A 259 -35.34 -46.22 0.61
CA GLU A 259 -36.58 -46.91 0.13
C GLU A 259 -36.42 -48.44 0.10
N GLN A 260 -35.21 -48.93 -0.29
CA GLN A 260 -34.93 -50.37 -0.23
C GLN A 260 -34.90 -50.92 1.20
N LEU A 261 -34.26 -50.18 2.11
CA LEU A 261 -34.25 -50.56 3.53
C LEU A 261 -35.66 -50.55 4.16
N ASP A 262 -36.48 -49.57 3.82
CA ASP A 262 -37.87 -49.50 4.30
C ASP A 262 -38.71 -50.68 3.76
N ARG A 263 -38.52 -51.10 2.49
CA ARG A 263 -39.18 -52.31 1.95
C ARG A 263 -38.72 -53.59 2.67
N GLN A 264 -37.42 -53.74 2.87
CA GLN A 264 -36.87 -54.91 3.61
C GLN A 264 -37.38 -54.92 5.06
N ARG A 265 -37.51 -53.80 5.67
CA ARG A 265 -38.08 -53.67 7.02
C ARG A 265 -39.55 -54.10 7.08
N GLN A 266 -40.33 -53.67 6.11
CA GLN A 266 -41.74 -54.09 6.00
C GLN A 266 -41.89 -55.60 5.74
N GLU A 267 -41.05 -56.16 4.87
CA GLU A 267 -41.04 -57.61 4.61
C GLU A 267 -40.66 -58.41 5.86
N LEU A 268 -39.63 -57.97 6.59
CA LEU A 268 -39.24 -58.57 7.87
C LEU A 268 -40.31 -58.46 8.94
N GLU A 269 -41.02 -57.34 9.03
CA GLU A 269 -42.16 -57.18 9.96
C GLU A 269 -43.31 -58.10 9.61
N GLN A 270 -43.63 -58.22 8.32
CA GLN A 270 -44.66 -59.18 7.86
C GLN A 270 -44.27 -60.63 8.17
N ARG A 271 -43.01 -61.00 7.92
CA ARG A 271 -42.51 -62.34 8.20
C ARG A 271 -42.47 -62.63 9.70
N LYS A 272 -42.14 -61.63 10.52
CA LYS A 272 -42.21 -61.72 11.97
C LYS A 272 -43.63 -61.96 12.47
N LEU A 273 -44.64 -61.23 11.91
CA LEU A 273 -46.02 -61.39 12.23
C LEU A 273 -46.49 -62.78 11.83
N GLN A 274 -46.21 -63.29 10.67
CA GLN A 274 -46.56 -64.65 10.22
C GLN A 274 -45.94 -65.72 11.14
N LEU A 275 -44.71 -65.59 11.53
CA LEU A 275 -44.02 -66.50 12.47
C LEU A 275 -44.69 -66.45 13.85
N GLN A 276 -45.08 -65.28 14.34
CA GLN A 276 -45.75 -65.11 15.60
C GLN A 276 -47.12 -65.83 15.57
N GLN A 277 -47.87 -65.67 14.46
CA GLN A 277 -49.15 -66.39 14.27
C GLN A 277 -48.99 -67.92 14.21
N GLN A 278 -47.91 -68.37 13.52
CA GLN A 278 -47.63 -69.82 13.50
C GLN A 278 -47.26 -70.37 14.89
N ILE A 279 -46.42 -69.63 15.64
CA ILE A 279 -46.06 -70.02 17.01
C ILE A 279 -47.35 -70.08 17.91
N GLN A 280 -48.24 -69.07 17.80
CA GLN A 280 -49.52 -69.08 18.54
C GLN A 280 -50.36 -70.27 18.16
N MET A 281 -50.54 -70.57 16.87
CA MET A 281 -51.31 -71.77 16.44
C MET A 281 -50.69 -73.08 16.90
N GLU A 282 -49.34 -73.18 16.88
CA GLU A 282 -48.69 -74.36 17.44
C GLU A 282 -48.83 -74.45 18.98
N GLN A 283 -48.77 -73.38 19.68
CA GLN A 283 -49.00 -73.33 21.13
C GLN A 283 -50.42 -73.74 21.45
N GLU A 284 -51.43 -73.26 20.72
CA GLU A 284 -52.81 -73.71 20.86
C GLU A 284 -53.02 -75.20 20.50
N ARG A 285 -52.36 -75.68 19.45
CA ARG A 285 -52.37 -77.12 19.11
C ARG A 285 -51.74 -77.97 20.22
N ARG A 286 -50.66 -77.52 20.85
CA ARG A 286 -50.01 -78.24 21.99
C ARG A 286 -50.91 -78.19 23.22
N ALA A 287 -51.54 -77.07 23.50
CA ALA A 287 -52.47 -76.90 24.59
C ALA A 287 -53.70 -77.85 24.42
N ARG A 288 -54.26 -77.91 23.20
CA ARG A 288 -55.38 -78.86 22.91
C ARG A 288 -54.98 -80.34 23.01
N LYS A 289 -53.72 -80.70 22.67
CA LYS A 289 -53.22 -82.06 22.86
C LYS A 289 -52.99 -82.44 24.32
N ASN A 290 -52.71 -81.47 25.21
CA ASN A 290 -52.53 -81.71 26.65
C ASN A 290 -53.80 -81.72 27.46
N VAL A 291 -54.94 -81.34 26.88
CA VAL A 291 -56.29 -81.40 27.50
C VAL A 291 -56.99 -82.72 27.19
N VAL A 292 -56.44 -83.52 26.25
CA VAL A 292 -57.03 -84.82 25.82
C VAL A 292 -56.23 -86.03 26.37
N ARG A 293 -55.40 -85.77 27.40
CA ARG A 293 -54.74 -86.87 28.15
C ARG A 293 -55.20 -86.93 29.59
#